data_77e0e53fbc7341432628acf6bac4a9a3
#
_entry.id   77e0e53fbc7341432628acf6bac4a9a3
#
_cell.length_a   1.000
_cell.length_b   1.000
_cell.length_c   1.000
_cell.angle_alpha   90.00
_cell.angle_beta   90.00
_cell.angle_gamma   90.00
#
_symmetry.space_group_name_H-M   'P 1'
#
loop_
_entity.id
_entity.type
_entity.pdbx_description
1 polymer ?
#
loop_
_entity_poly.entity_id
_entity_poly.type
_entity_poly.pdbx_seq_one_letter_code
_entity_poly.pdbx_strand_id
1 'polypeptide(L)'
;NNAKYIVTWICLLWLTIGSCVDKFNAHLPESSTRVLIVEGNIISDSTVVFSLSCSFPLNVEGIPQDYNKIDAEVSVVGSDGSCFNGTSLGDGKYQVVIGSLNKDASYSLKIVYEGDIYTSEPQYPLETETINDVTYEQPEKYGDISIRFSMRSEDGGCYFWSYEEDWEVRAVYNPKFRYDPTTDEVVDFDATPYARGWCHDKSAKIIVGNIGTNKDTQLKDKWLYSIKADNNRVFHHYSTLVKQRKISRGEYK
;
A
#
# COMPACT_ATOMS: atom_id res chain seq x y z
N ASN A 1 -29.14 -0.23 -62.15
CA ASN A 1 -28.99 -1.06 -60.89
C ASN A 1 -28.05 -0.46 -59.86
N ASN A 2 -27.07 0.34 -60.24
CA ASN A 2 -26.06 0.91 -59.30
C ASN A 2 -26.64 1.97 -58.33
N ALA A 3 -27.67 2.72 -58.74
CA ALA A 3 -28.29 3.71 -57.85
C ALA A 3 -28.95 3.11 -56.59
N LYS A 4 -29.54 1.90 -56.72
CA LYS A 4 -30.14 1.21 -55.57
C LYS A 4 -29.09 0.78 -54.53
N TYR A 5 -27.94 0.34 -54.96
CA TYR A 5 -26.84 -0.02 -54.07
C TYR A 5 -26.23 1.21 -53.35
N ILE A 6 -26.12 2.33 -54.05
CA ILE A 6 -25.63 3.59 -53.48
C ILE A 6 -26.59 4.08 -52.35
N VAL A 7 -27.89 4.05 -52.59
CA VAL A 7 -28.90 4.43 -51.56
C VAL A 7 -28.85 3.48 -50.37
N THR A 8 -28.70 2.18 -50.58
CA THR A 8 -28.58 1.20 -49.48
C THR A 8 -27.31 1.44 -48.64
N TRP A 9 -26.18 1.74 -49.28
CA TRP A 9 -24.93 2.07 -48.59
C TRP A 9 -25.01 3.38 -47.80
N ILE A 10 -25.66 4.40 -48.33
CA ILE A 10 -25.90 5.68 -47.63
C ILE A 10 -26.82 5.47 -46.43
N CYS A 11 -27.90 4.66 -46.52
CA CYS A 11 -28.75 4.35 -45.39
C CYS A 11 -28.01 3.54 -44.33
N LEU A 12 -27.12 2.62 -44.69
CA LEU A 12 -26.31 1.84 -43.73
C LEU A 12 -25.30 2.74 -43.02
N LEU A 13 -24.71 3.71 -43.71
CA LEU A 13 -23.78 4.68 -43.15
C LEU A 13 -24.45 5.62 -42.14
N TRP A 14 -25.72 5.99 -42.39
CA TRP A 14 -26.50 6.82 -41.44
C TRP A 14 -26.88 6.12 -40.16
N LEU A 15 -27.02 4.78 -40.17
CA LEU A 15 -27.32 3.97 -38.98
C LEU A 15 -26.12 3.85 -38.04
N THR A 16 -24.89 4.06 -38.50
CA THR A 16 -23.68 3.97 -37.66
C THR A 16 -23.32 5.28 -36.97
N ILE A 17 -23.95 6.42 -37.32
CA ILE A 17 -23.64 7.75 -36.76
C ILE A 17 -24.48 8.05 -35.51
N GLY A 18 -25.46 7.22 -35.18
CA GLY A 18 -26.36 7.37 -34.04
C GLY A 18 -25.84 6.83 -32.71
N SER A 19 -24.53 6.82 -32.47
CA SER A 19 -23.98 6.49 -31.15
C SER A 19 -24.15 7.72 -30.23
N CYS A 20 -25.37 7.90 -29.68
CA CYS A 20 -25.56 8.80 -28.57
C CYS A 20 -24.80 8.26 -27.36
N VAL A 21 -23.72 8.90 -26.99
CA VAL A 21 -23.13 8.78 -25.67
C VAL A 21 -23.99 9.65 -24.73
N ASP A 22 -24.99 9.06 -24.12
CA ASP A 22 -25.72 9.72 -23.04
C ASP A 22 -24.75 9.93 -21.88
N LYS A 23 -24.62 11.20 -21.43
CA LYS A 23 -23.95 11.48 -20.16
C LYS A 23 -24.72 10.76 -19.07
N PHE A 24 -24.10 9.72 -18.49
CA PHE A 24 -24.60 9.08 -17.30
C PHE A 24 -24.53 10.07 -16.13
N ASN A 25 -25.63 10.74 -15.85
CA ASN A 25 -25.78 11.51 -14.63
C ASN A 25 -26.20 10.53 -13.53
N ALA A 26 -25.24 10.03 -12.77
CA ALA A 26 -25.54 9.31 -11.55
C ALA A 26 -26.27 10.28 -10.58
N HIS A 27 -27.57 10.09 -10.37
CA HIS A 27 -28.26 10.70 -9.24
C HIS A 27 -27.80 9.94 -7.98
N LEU A 28 -26.65 10.35 -7.45
CA LEU A 28 -26.25 9.97 -6.10
C LEU A 28 -27.15 10.74 -5.15
N PRO A 29 -27.80 10.10 -4.16
CA PRO A 29 -28.47 10.82 -3.10
C PRO A 29 -27.44 11.80 -2.51
N GLU A 30 -27.81 13.05 -2.34
CA GLU A 30 -27.01 14.05 -1.63
C GLU A 30 -26.89 13.61 -0.17
N SER A 31 -26.04 12.64 0.12
CA SER A 31 -25.60 12.40 1.48
C SER A 31 -24.53 13.45 1.76
N SER A 32 -24.97 14.55 2.37
CA SER A 32 -24.10 15.58 2.93
C SER A 32 -23.25 15.07 4.09
N THR A 33 -23.33 13.80 4.40
CA THR A 33 -22.64 13.18 5.53
C THR A 33 -21.22 12.86 5.11
N ARG A 34 -20.26 13.62 5.61
CA ARG A 34 -18.85 13.26 5.54
C ARG A 34 -18.65 11.98 6.35
N VAL A 35 -18.12 10.94 5.70
CA VAL A 35 -17.81 9.67 6.36
C VAL A 35 -16.34 9.72 6.77
N LEU A 36 -16.08 9.49 8.05
CA LEU A 36 -14.72 9.36 8.56
C LEU A 36 -14.11 8.05 8.04
N ILE A 37 -12.97 8.17 7.36
CA ILE A 37 -12.17 7.07 6.85
C ILE A 37 -10.97 6.91 7.78
N VAL A 38 -10.74 5.70 8.25
CA VAL A 38 -9.67 5.39 9.20
C VAL A 38 -8.82 4.25 8.65
N GLU A 39 -7.51 4.47 8.59
CA GLU A 39 -6.53 3.47 8.15
C GLU A 39 -5.45 3.31 9.21
N GLY A 40 -5.11 2.08 9.54
CA GLY A 40 -4.06 1.76 10.49
C GLY A 40 -4.19 0.37 11.07
N ASN A 41 -3.18 -0.05 11.83
CA ASN A 41 -3.15 -1.36 12.49
C ASN A 41 -2.67 -1.20 13.92
N ILE A 42 -3.21 -2.01 14.83
CA ILE A 42 -2.73 -2.11 16.21
C ILE A 42 -1.65 -3.20 16.24
N ILE A 43 -0.41 -2.83 16.56
CA ILE A 43 0.74 -3.75 16.57
C ILE A 43 1.42 -3.64 17.93
N SER A 44 1.59 -4.78 18.63
CA SER A 44 2.29 -4.85 19.92
C SER A 44 3.74 -4.38 19.81
N ASP A 45 4.22 -3.72 20.84
CA ASP A 45 5.61 -3.24 20.98
C ASP A 45 6.09 -2.40 19.80
N SER A 46 5.20 -1.55 19.27
CA SER A 46 5.46 -0.79 18.05
C SER A 46 4.93 0.64 18.12
N THR A 47 5.53 1.48 17.31
CA THR A 47 4.98 2.81 17.01
C THR A 47 4.20 2.73 15.71
N VAL A 48 2.91 2.95 15.79
CA VAL A 48 1.98 2.87 14.64
C VAL A 48 1.45 4.24 14.28
N VAL A 49 1.05 4.41 13.03
CA VAL A 49 0.41 5.64 12.56
C VAL A 49 -0.97 5.30 12.04
N PHE A 50 -1.99 5.96 12.59
CA PHE A 50 -3.34 5.95 12.06
C PHE A 50 -3.52 7.17 11.16
N SER A 51 -4.10 6.94 9.99
CA SER A 51 -4.44 8.02 9.04
C SER A 51 -5.95 8.20 9.02
N LEU A 52 -6.40 9.42 9.28
CA LEU A 52 -7.79 9.82 9.28
C LEU A 52 -8.03 10.76 8.09
N SER A 53 -9.11 10.53 7.37
CA SER A 53 -9.58 11.41 6.30
C SER A 53 -11.10 11.40 6.25
N CYS A 54 -11.70 12.34 5.53
CA CYS A 54 -13.14 12.36 5.29
C CYS A 54 -13.44 12.06 3.83
N SER A 55 -14.54 11.34 3.60
CA SER A 55 -15.07 11.19 2.25
C SER A 55 -15.51 12.53 1.69
N PHE A 56 -15.43 12.71 0.37
CA PHE A 56 -15.96 13.87 -0.33
C PHE A 56 -16.72 13.44 -1.59
N PRO A 57 -17.68 14.24 -2.06
CA PRO A 57 -18.48 13.91 -3.23
C PRO A 57 -17.64 13.87 -4.51
N LEU A 58 -17.94 12.93 -5.41
CA LEU A 58 -17.24 12.76 -6.69
C LEU A 58 -17.44 13.90 -7.70
N ASN A 59 -18.43 14.77 -7.45
CA ASN A 59 -18.71 15.94 -8.30
C ASN A 59 -17.85 17.17 -7.98
N VAL A 60 -16.95 17.07 -7.01
CA VAL A 60 -15.97 18.11 -6.69
C VAL A 60 -14.78 17.99 -7.61
N GLU A 61 -14.41 19.06 -8.33
CA GLU A 61 -13.21 19.09 -9.14
C GLU A 61 -11.95 19.08 -8.23
N GLY A 62 -11.19 17.99 -8.30
CA GLY A 62 -9.97 17.79 -7.51
C GLY A 62 -10.23 17.28 -6.09
N ILE A 63 -9.13 17.00 -5.37
CA ILE A 63 -9.18 16.60 -3.96
C ILE A 63 -9.27 17.88 -3.11
N PRO A 64 -10.30 18.01 -2.24
CA PRO A 64 -10.38 19.15 -1.33
C PRO A 64 -9.11 19.26 -0.46
N GLN A 65 -8.59 20.48 -0.28
CA GLN A 65 -7.34 20.70 0.47
C GLN A 65 -7.45 20.36 1.96
N ASP A 66 -8.65 20.22 2.47
CA ASP A 66 -8.97 19.99 3.88
C ASP A 66 -9.54 18.58 4.15
N TYR A 67 -9.55 17.68 3.16
CA TYR A 67 -10.11 16.32 3.33
C TYR A 67 -9.40 15.51 4.42
N ASN A 68 -8.13 15.83 4.68
CA ASN A 68 -7.27 15.18 5.70
C ASN A 68 -6.94 16.10 6.89
N LYS A 69 -7.52 17.31 6.95
CA LYS A 69 -7.38 18.20 8.10
C LYS A 69 -8.38 17.80 9.18
N ILE A 70 -8.05 16.74 9.89
CA ILE A 70 -8.89 16.17 10.95
C ILE A 70 -8.21 16.43 12.27
N ASP A 71 -8.90 17.17 13.15
CA ASP A 71 -8.49 17.35 14.55
C ASP A 71 -9.33 16.42 15.43
N ALA A 72 -8.71 15.37 15.93
CA ALA A 72 -9.35 14.31 16.68
C ALA A 72 -8.49 13.85 17.86
N GLU A 73 -9.11 13.25 18.84
CA GLU A 73 -8.40 12.47 19.85
C GLU A 73 -8.41 11.00 19.44
N VAL A 74 -7.23 10.42 19.30
CA VAL A 74 -7.05 9.02 18.89
C VAL A 74 -6.41 8.25 20.02
N SER A 75 -6.96 7.09 20.37
CA SER A 75 -6.38 6.21 21.40
C SER A 75 -6.67 4.75 21.09
N VAL A 76 -5.79 3.86 21.52
CA VAL A 76 -6.03 2.42 21.57
C VAL A 76 -6.35 2.04 23.00
N VAL A 77 -7.50 1.42 23.21
CA VAL A 77 -8.01 1.05 24.53
C VAL A 77 -8.13 -0.47 24.66
N GLY A 78 -7.64 -1.01 25.76
CA GLY A 78 -7.69 -2.43 26.08
C GLY A 78 -8.78 -2.76 27.09
N SER A 79 -9.34 -3.97 27.00
CA SER A 79 -10.30 -4.49 27.99
C SER A 79 -9.67 -4.73 29.37
N ASP A 80 -8.33 -4.76 29.41
CA ASP A 80 -7.53 -4.84 30.65
C ASP A 80 -7.31 -3.47 31.31
N GLY A 81 -7.90 -2.39 30.76
CA GLY A 81 -7.75 -1.03 31.25
C GLY A 81 -6.53 -0.29 30.68
N SER A 82 -5.74 -0.91 29.83
CA SER A 82 -4.64 -0.23 29.14
C SER A 82 -5.18 0.82 28.16
N CYS A 83 -4.44 1.93 28.02
CA CYS A 83 -4.78 3.01 27.11
C CYS A 83 -3.51 3.62 26.52
N PHE A 84 -3.42 3.66 25.19
CA PHE A 84 -2.31 4.23 24.45
C PHE A 84 -2.82 5.43 23.66
N ASN A 85 -2.43 6.63 24.07
CA ASN A 85 -2.90 7.86 23.44
C ASN A 85 -2.08 8.21 22.20
N GLY A 86 -2.77 8.75 21.19
CA GLY A 86 -2.16 9.23 19.96
C GLY A 86 -1.67 10.66 20.07
N THR A 87 -0.61 10.95 19.32
CA THR A 87 -0.06 12.30 19.12
C THR A 87 -0.27 12.69 17.66
N SER A 88 -0.86 13.84 17.42
CA SER A 88 -1.05 14.35 16.06
C SER A 88 0.29 14.68 15.39
N LEU A 89 0.46 14.21 14.15
CA LEU A 89 1.58 14.55 13.28
C LEU A 89 1.20 15.58 12.21
N GLY A 90 -0.07 16.04 12.21
CA GLY A 90 -0.65 16.85 11.15
C GLY A 90 -1.25 16.00 10.03
N ASP A 91 -2.00 16.66 9.14
CA ASP A 91 -2.62 16.05 7.94
C ASP A 91 -3.42 14.75 8.23
N GLY A 92 -4.15 14.74 9.35
CA GLY A 92 -4.96 13.59 9.77
C GLY A 92 -4.15 12.38 10.24
N LYS A 93 -2.86 12.52 10.46
CA LYS A 93 -1.98 11.43 10.93
C LYS A 93 -1.78 11.49 12.43
N TYR A 94 -1.94 10.34 13.08
CA TYR A 94 -1.81 10.19 14.53
C TYR A 94 -0.86 9.05 14.86
N GLN A 95 0.22 9.37 15.52
CA GLN A 95 1.19 8.40 16.01
C GLN A 95 0.76 7.87 17.38
N VAL A 96 0.70 6.55 17.52
CA VAL A 96 0.42 5.88 18.79
C VAL A 96 1.60 4.97 19.12
N VAL A 97 2.18 5.15 20.29
CA VAL A 97 3.21 4.25 20.83
C VAL A 97 2.50 3.16 21.62
N ILE A 98 2.47 1.96 21.08
CA ILE A 98 1.81 0.80 21.66
C ILE A 98 2.87 -0.03 22.39
N GLY A 99 2.63 -0.28 23.68
CA GLY A 99 3.45 -1.20 24.46
C GLY A 99 3.11 -2.66 24.20
N SER A 100 3.58 -3.53 25.07
CA SER A 100 3.28 -4.96 25.00
C SER A 100 1.78 -5.19 25.26
N LEU A 101 1.12 -5.84 24.31
CA LEU A 101 -0.30 -6.16 24.39
C LEU A 101 -0.50 -7.51 25.10
N ASN A 102 -1.47 -7.56 25.99
CA ASN A 102 -1.88 -8.79 26.64
C ASN A 102 -2.72 -9.63 25.66
N LYS A 103 -2.28 -10.86 25.37
CA LYS A 103 -2.98 -11.79 24.47
C LYS A 103 -4.39 -12.18 24.92
N ASP A 104 -4.66 -12.08 26.22
CA ASP A 104 -5.96 -12.42 26.82
C ASP A 104 -6.91 -11.21 26.91
N ALA A 105 -6.46 -10.02 26.48
CA ALA A 105 -7.25 -8.80 26.42
C ALA A 105 -7.57 -8.43 24.96
N SER A 106 -8.73 -7.83 24.74
CA SER A 106 -9.11 -7.28 23.45
C SER A 106 -8.82 -5.78 23.40
N TYR A 107 -8.50 -5.28 22.20
CA TYR A 107 -8.14 -3.89 21.95
C TYR A 107 -9.01 -3.29 20.87
N SER A 108 -9.38 -2.02 21.07
CA SER A 108 -10.16 -1.23 20.12
C SER A 108 -9.48 0.11 19.86
N LEU A 109 -9.59 0.59 18.64
CA LEU A 109 -9.28 1.97 18.30
C LEU A 109 -10.46 2.85 18.69
N LYS A 110 -10.22 3.89 19.49
CA LYS A 110 -11.20 4.90 19.89
C LYS A 110 -10.79 6.24 19.29
N ILE A 111 -11.72 6.90 18.62
CA ILE A 111 -11.53 8.22 18.02
C ILE A 111 -12.66 9.13 18.52
N VAL A 112 -12.31 10.32 18.99
CA VAL A 112 -13.26 11.39 19.28
C VAL A 112 -13.06 12.48 18.24
N TYR A 113 -14.07 12.70 17.41
CA TYR A 113 -14.05 13.67 16.31
C TYR A 113 -15.37 14.43 16.23
N GLU A 114 -15.31 15.77 16.22
CA GLU A 114 -16.46 16.68 16.19
C GLU A 114 -17.52 16.40 17.28
N GLY A 115 -17.08 15.85 18.42
CA GLY A 115 -17.95 15.50 19.56
C GLY A 115 -18.54 14.09 19.49
N ASP A 116 -18.39 13.38 18.39
CA ASP A 116 -18.79 12.00 18.22
C ASP A 116 -17.67 11.04 18.64
N ILE A 117 -18.05 9.87 19.13
CA ILE A 117 -17.14 8.81 19.53
C ILE A 117 -17.28 7.64 18.57
N TYR A 118 -16.17 7.31 17.89
CA TYR A 118 -16.05 6.17 17.02
C TYR A 118 -15.20 5.11 17.72
N THR A 119 -15.64 3.87 17.69
CA THR A 119 -14.89 2.75 18.29
C THR A 119 -14.90 1.57 17.34
N SER A 120 -13.71 1.02 17.07
CA SER A 120 -13.62 -0.21 16.27
C SER A 120 -14.13 -1.42 17.05
N GLU A 121 -14.49 -2.48 16.34
CA GLU A 121 -14.72 -3.76 16.97
C GLU A 121 -13.48 -4.21 17.78
N PRO A 122 -13.67 -4.78 18.98
CA PRO A 122 -12.56 -5.26 19.78
C PRO A 122 -11.92 -6.49 19.14
N GLN A 123 -10.59 -6.49 19.06
CA GLN A 123 -9.80 -7.58 18.50
C GLN A 123 -8.78 -8.07 19.52
N TYR A 124 -8.55 -9.38 19.57
CA TYR A 124 -7.47 -9.97 20.35
C TYR A 124 -6.17 -9.94 19.55
N PRO A 125 -5.03 -9.71 20.19
CA PRO A 125 -3.73 -9.81 19.53
C PRO A 125 -3.51 -11.20 18.92
N LEU A 126 -3.04 -11.24 17.69
CA LEU A 126 -2.70 -12.49 17.01
C LEU A 126 -1.18 -12.68 17.05
N GLU A 127 -0.74 -13.80 17.59
CA GLU A 127 0.67 -14.18 17.53
C GLU A 127 1.02 -14.56 16.09
N THR A 128 2.08 -13.96 15.56
CA THR A 128 2.56 -14.22 14.20
C THR A 128 3.80 -15.10 14.28
N GLU A 129 3.75 -16.24 13.64
CA GLU A 129 4.90 -17.13 13.51
C GLU A 129 5.98 -16.51 12.63
N THR A 130 7.23 -16.90 12.87
CA THR A 130 8.39 -16.36 12.15
C THR A 130 8.50 -16.97 10.76
N ILE A 131 8.95 -16.18 9.79
CA ILE A 131 9.43 -16.69 8.49
C ILE A 131 10.73 -17.46 8.75
N ASN A 132 10.78 -18.74 8.31
CA ASN A 132 11.94 -19.59 8.53
C ASN A 132 13.07 -19.24 7.57
N ASP A 133 12.73 -18.94 6.31
CA ASP A 133 13.70 -18.71 5.26
C ASP A 133 13.13 -17.81 4.17
N VAL A 134 13.98 -16.95 3.60
CA VAL A 134 13.68 -16.15 2.40
C VAL A 134 14.76 -16.48 1.36
N THR A 135 14.34 -16.97 0.22
CA THR A 135 15.21 -17.42 -0.87
C THR A 135 14.92 -16.69 -2.15
N TYR A 136 15.79 -16.83 -3.12
CA TYR A 136 15.52 -16.39 -4.49
C TYR A 136 15.79 -17.50 -5.49
N GLU A 137 15.11 -17.42 -6.61
CA GLU A 137 15.31 -18.33 -7.74
C GLU A 137 15.45 -17.50 -9.03
N GLN A 138 16.48 -17.82 -9.82
CA GLN A 138 16.72 -17.26 -11.14
C GLN A 138 16.99 -18.43 -12.11
N PRO A 139 15.94 -18.99 -12.75
CA PRO A 139 16.07 -20.18 -13.57
C PRO A 139 16.97 -20.00 -14.80
N GLU A 140 16.97 -18.79 -15.34
CA GLU A 140 17.74 -18.42 -16.52
C GLU A 140 18.74 -17.31 -16.19
N LYS A 141 19.96 -17.42 -16.73
CA LYS A 141 20.95 -16.35 -16.60
C LYS A 141 20.38 -15.06 -17.21
N TYR A 142 20.35 -13.98 -16.40
CA TYR A 142 19.71 -12.70 -16.73
C TYR A 142 18.17 -12.77 -16.90
N GLY A 143 17.53 -13.84 -16.44
CA GLY A 143 16.08 -13.96 -16.38
C GLY A 143 15.46 -13.25 -15.16
N ASP A 144 14.16 -13.34 -15.05
CA ASP A 144 13.40 -12.83 -13.89
C ASP A 144 13.87 -13.51 -12.60
N ILE A 145 13.95 -12.74 -11.52
CA ILE A 145 14.28 -13.24 -10.19
C ILE A 145 12.99 -13.38 -9.40
N SER A 146 12.72 -14.58 -8.90
CA SER A 146 11.58 -14.84 -8.01
C SER A 146 12.03 -14.88 -6.56
N ILE A 147 11.41 -14.05 -5.71
CA ILE A 147 11.60 -14.07 -4.27
C ILE A 147 10.59 -15.03 -3.66
N ARG A 148 11.07 -15.92 -2.82
CA ARG A 148 10.31 -17.01 -2.20
C ARG A 148 10.55 -17.03 -0.69
N PHE A 149 9.65 -17.64 0.04
CA PHE A 149 9.79 -17.80 1.48
C PHE A 149 9.24 -19.14 1.95
N SER A 150 9.69 -19.54 3.14
CA SER A 150 9.18 -20.72 3.85
C SER A 150 8.79 -20.34 5.27
N MET A 151 7.68 -20.89 5.74
CA MET A 151 7.22 -20.72 7.11
C MET A 151 6.52 -21.98 7.61
N ARG A 152 6.40 -22.09 8.93
CA ARG A 152 5.62 -23.11 9.61
C ARG A 152 4.57 -22.41 10.49
N SER A 153 3.32 -22.84 10.38
CA SER A 153 2.24 -22.37 11.24
C SER A 153 1.79 -23.54 12.15
N GLU A 154 1.72 -23.27 13.45
CA GLU A 154 1.34 -24.28 14.43
C GLU A 154 -0.17 -24.55 14.41
N ASP A 155 -0.98 -23.54 14.16
CA ASP A 155 -2.45 -23.58 14.23
C ASP A 155 -3.16 -23.11 12.93
N GLY A 156 -2.38 -22.86 11.88
CA GLY A 156 -2.91 -22.35 10.62
C GLY A 156 -3.30 -20.87 10.69
N GLY A 157 -4.20 -20.44 9.81
CA GLY A 157 -4.74 -19.09 9.81
C GLY A 157 -4.55 -18.32 8.51
N CYS A 158 -4.89 -17.05 8.57
CA CYS A 158 -4.72 -16.11 7.48
C CYS A 158 -3.53 -15.21 7.72
N TYR A 159 -2.77 -14.95 6.68
CA TYR A 159 -1.55 -14.16 6.76
C TYR A 159 -1.54 -13.10 5.69
N PHE A 160 -0.94 -11.98 6.03
CA PHE A 160 -0.60 -10.89 5.13
C PHE A 160 0.92 -10.78 5.05
N TRP A 161 1.43 -10.66 3.82
CA TRP A 161 2.84 -10.43 3.55
C TRP A 161 3.02 -9.10 2.83
N SER A 162 4.07 -8.41 3.21
CA SER A 162 4.56 -7.22 2.54
C SER A 162 6.08 -7.28 2.45
N TYR A 163 6.67 -6.43 1.64
CA TYR A 163 8.12 -6.34 1.54
C TYR A 163 8.55 -4.89 1.32
N GLU A 164 9.77 -4.60 1.76
CA GLU A 164 10.48 -3.36 1.47
C GLU A 164 11.75 -3.73 0.73
N GLU A 165 12.13 -2.90 -0.24
CA GLU A 165 13.27 -3.14 -1.12
C GLU A 165 14.23 -1.95 -1.04
N ASP A 166 15.52 -2.25 -0.97
CA ASP A 166 16.60 -1.27 -1.08
C ASP A 166 17.57 -1.71 -2.16
N TRP A 167 17.95 -0.83 -3.06
CA TRP A 167 18.92 -1.15 -4.11
C TRP A 167 19.84 0.01 -4.41
N GLU A 168 21.06 -0.37 -4.79
CA GLU A 168 22.10 0.56 -5.20
C GLU A 168 21.91 0.94 -6.67
N VAL A 169 21.95 2.24 -6.95
CA VAL A 169 22.04 2.78 -8.29
C VAL A 169 23.39 3.43 -8.49
N ARG A 170 23.94 3.29 -9.70
CA ARG A 170 25.22 3.93 -10.08
C ARG A 170 25.04 4.77 -11.31
N ALA A 171 25.71 5.91 -11.35
CA ALA A 171 25.76 6.73 -12.55
C ALA A 171 26.48 5.98 -13.68
N VAL A 172 25.88 5.96 -14.85
CA VAL A 172 26.46 5.34 -16.05
C VAL A 172 27.65 6.17 -16.55
N TYR A 173 27.58 7.48 -16.35
CA TYR A 173 28.61 8.42 -16.75
C TYR A 173 29.14 9.20 -15.54
N ASN A 174 30.43 9.53 -15.58
CA ASN A 174 31.07 10.39 -14.62
C ASN A 174 31.45 11.72 -15.31
N PRO A 175 30.51 12.69 -15.37
CA PRO A 175 30.75 13.96 -16.04
C PRO A 175 31.79 14.77 -15.28
N LYS A 176 32.72 15.40 -16.01
CA LYS A 176 33.72 16.32 -15.43
C LYS A 176 33.25 17.76 -15.44
N PHE A 177 32.19 18.07 -16.13
CA PHE A 177 31.65 19.40 -16.32
C PHE A 177 30.15 19.40 -16.09
N ARG A 178 29.64 20.54 -15.59
CA ARG A 178 28.22 20.83 -15.54
C ARG A 178 27.93 22.23 -16.03
N TYR A 179 26.77 22.46 -16.58
CA TYR A 179 26.27 23.80 -16.87
C TYR A 179 25.76 24.45 -15.59
N ASP A 180 26.22 25.69 -15.30
CA ASP A 180 25.72 26.51 -14.22
C ASP A 180 24.77 27.59 -14.78
N PRO A 181 23.45 27.47 -14.51
CA PRO A 181 22.46 28.41 -15.04
C PRO A 181 22.55 29.79 -14.39
N THR A 182 23.27 29.95 -13.29
CA THR A 182 23.43 31.24 -12.61
C THR A 182 24.48 32.12 -13.32
N THR A 183 25.54 31.51 -13.83
CA THR A 183 26.64 32.19 -14.50
C THR A 183 26.60 32.07 -16.01
N ASP A 184 25.68 31.20 -16.54
CA ASP A 184 25.59 30.85 -17.96
C ASP A 184 26.90 30.23 -18.52
N GLU A 185 27.61 29.49 -17.66
CA GLU A 185 28.91 28.91 -18.01
C GLU A 185 28.95 27.41 -17.76
N VAL A 186 29.87 26.73 -18.46
CA VAL A 186 30.22 25.33 -18.17
C VAL A 186 31.39 25.33 -17.17
N VAL A 187 31.15 24.77 -16.00
CA VAL A 187 32.13 24.75 -14.91
C VAL A 187 32.60 23.33 -14.63
N ASP A 188 33.78 23.19 -14.02
CA ASP A 188 34.28 21.91 -13.56
C ASP A 188 33.34 21.30 -12.52
N PHE A 189 33.11 19.99 -12.64
CA PHE A 189 32.21 19.25 -11.78
C PHE A 189 32.83 17.95 -11.32
N ASP A 190 32.89 17.79 -10.00
CA ASP A 190 33.20 16.50 -9.39
C ASP A 190 31.92 15.71 -9.19
N ALA A 191 31.69 14.72 -10.06
CA ALA A 191 30.54 13.86 -9.99
C ALA A 191 30.68 12.70 -8.99
N THR A 192 31.85 12.52 -8.36
CA THR A 192 32.12 11.41 -7.44
C THR A 192 31.08 11.27 -6.32
N PRO A 193 30.62 12.36 -5.67
CA PRO A 193 29.59 12.27 -4.62
C PRO A 193 28.22 11.77 -5.14
N TYR A 194 27.99 11.88 -6.45
CA TYR A 194 26.73 11.51 -7.11
C TYR A 194 26.82 10.21 -7.91
N ALA A 195 28.00 9.56 -7.89
CA ALA A 195 28.25 8.37 -8.68
C ALA A 195 27.49 7.13 -8.16
N ARG A 196 27.04 7.18 -6.90
CA ARG A 196 26.35 6.08 -6.22
C ARG A 196 25.20 6.65 -5.39
N GLY A 197 24.06 5.96 -5.42
CA GLY A 197 22.89 6.29 -4.60
C GLY A 197 22.14 5.03 -4.18
N TRP A 198 21.22 5.18 -3.23
CA TRP A 198 20.31 4.15 -2.80
C TRP A 198 18.88 4.57 -3.10
N CYS A 199 18.11 3.63 -3.59
CA CYS A 199 16.67 3.77 -3.77
C CYS A 199 15.96 2.82 -2.81
N HIS A 200 14.75 3.22 -2.40
CA HIS A 200 13.90 2.46 -1.52
C HIS A 200 12.50 2.38 -2.12
N ASP A 201 11.84 1.23 -1.96
CA ASP A 201 10.45 1.03 -2.38
C ASP A 201 9.75 0.08 -1.42
N LYS A 202 8.41 0.08 -1.43
CA LYS A 202 7.56 -0.77 -0.62
C LYS A 202 6.55 -1.48 -1.49
N SER A 203 6.17 -2.69 -1.09
CA SER A 203 5.11 -3.43 -1.77
C SER A 203 3.79 -2.65 -1.74
N ALA A 204 3.26 -2.32 -2.93
CA ALA A 204 1.93 -1.75 -3.10
C ALA A 204 0.84 -2.83 -3.26
N LYS A 205 1.22 -4.09 -3.42
CA LYS A 205 0.30 -5.21 -3.62
C LYS A 205 -0.12 -5.80 -2.28
N ILE A 206 -1.40 -6.09 -2.17
CA ILE A 206 -1.95 -6.89 -1.07
C ILE A 206 -1.61 -8.36 -1.36
N ILE A 207 -0.75 -8.96 -0.54
CA ILE A 207 -0.37 -10.36 -0.65
C ILE A 207 -0.91 -11.07 0.58
N VAL A 208 -1.95 -11.85 0.40
CA VAL A 208 -2.62 -12.59 1.48
C VAL A 208 -2.70 -14.07 1.15
N GLY A 209 -2.80 -14.89 2.17
CA GLY A 209 -3.00 -16.32 2.01
C GLY A 209 -3.64 -16.94 3.25
N ASN A 210 -4.45 -17.96 3.00
CA ASN A 210 -5.01 -18.80 4.04
C ASN A 210 -4.27 -20.15 4.02
N ILE A 211 -3.65 -20.50 5.16
CA ILE A 211 -2.89 -21.75 5.32
C ILE A 211 -3.80 -22.89 5.83
N GLY A 212 -5.10 -22.62 5.97
CA GLY A 212 -6.04 -23.57 6.51
C GLY A 212 -6.11 -23.54 8.04
N THR A 213 -6.72 -24.58 8.60
CA THR A 213 -6.89 -24.74 10.05
C THR A 213 -6.15 -25.96 10.60
N ASN A 214 -5.39 -26.64 9.75
CA ASN A 214 -4.64 -27.82 10.17
C ASN A 214 -3.46 -27.40 11.00
N LYS A 215 -3.28 -28.09 12.12
CA LYS A 215 -2.09 -27.92 12.96
C LYS A 215 -0.85 -28.30 12.15
N ASP A 216 0.21 -27.55 12.39
CA ASP A 216 1.54 -27.88 11.89
C ASP A 216 1.65 -27.85 10.35
N THR A 217 1.03 -26.86 9.74
CA THR A 217 1.10 -26.68 8.30
C THR A 217 2.39 -25.95 7.92
N GLN A 218 3.16 -26.55 7.01
CA GLN A 218 4.36 -25.94 6.46
C GLN A 218 4.09 -25.39 5.06
N LEU A 219 4.34 -24.10 4.89
CA LEU A 219 4.56 -23.51 3.56
C LEU A 219 6.03 -23.61 3.23
N LYS A 220 6.35 -24.31 2.16
CA LYS A 220 7.72 -24.47 1.68
C LYS A 220 7.86 -23.79 0.34
N ASP A 221 8.87 -22.94 0.22
CA ASP A 221 9.29 -22.32 -1.04
C ASP A 221 8.13 -21.59 -1.76
N LYS A 222 7.33 -20.85 -0.99
CA LYS A 222 6.19 -20.10 -1.52
C LYS A 222 6.66 -18.87 -2.28
N TRP A 223 6.22 -18.73 -3.52
CA TRP A 223 6.46 -17.52 -4.30
C TRP A 223 5.82 -16.30 -3.64
N LEU A 224 6.56 -15.19 -3.56
CA LEU A 224 6.10 -13.92 -3.00
C LEU A 224 5.94 -12.86 -4.10
N TYR A 225 7.01 -12.56 -4.83
CA TYR A 225 7.01 -11.64 -5.97
C TYR A 225 8.18 -11.93 -6.91
N SER A 226 8.19 -11.26 -8.06
CA SER A 226 9.29 -11.37 -9.03
C SER A 226 9.80 -9.99 -9.44
N ILE A 227 11.10 -9.91 -9.60
CA ILE A 227 11.82 -8.77 -10.15
C ILE A 227 12.10 -9.09 -11.62
N LYS A 228 11.68 -8.22 -12.52
CA LYS A 228 11.87 -8.41 -13.95
C LYS A 228 13.33 -8.29 -14.35
N ALA A 229 13.73 -9.08 -15.34
CA ALA A 229 15.10 -9.14 -15.85
C ALA A 229 15.66 -7.80 -16.35
N ASP A 230 14.80 -6.95 -16.88
CA ASP A 230 15.13 -5.61 -17.38
C ASP A 230 15.12 -4.53 -16.28
N ASN A 231 14.83 -4.92 -15.04
CA ASN A 231 14.82 -4.00 -13.92
C ASN A 231 16.24 -3.75 -13.39
N ASN A 232 16.63 -2.49 -13.29
CA ASN A 232 17.96 -2.10 -12.81
C ASN A 232 18.18 -2.29 -11.30
N ARG A 233 17.15 -2.69 -10.52
CA ARG A 233 17.22 -2.89 -9.07
C ARG A 233 18.28 -3.91 -8.65
N VAL A 234 18.52 -4.92 -9.47
CA VAL A 234 19.43 -6.05 -9.15
C VAL A 234 20.80 -5.96 -9.82
N PHE A 235 21.14 -4.85 -10.48
CA PHE A 235 22.41 -4.70 -11.19
C PHE A 235 23.63 -4.57 -10.26
N HIS A 236 23.42 -4.09 -9.05
CA HIS A 236 24.49 -3.91 -8.07
C HIS A 236 24.11 -4.60 -6.75
N HIS A 237 23.87 -3.82 -5.70
CA HIS A 237 23.41 -4.35 -4.43
C HIS A 237 21.89 -4.25 -4.35
N TYR A 238 21.29 -5.30 -3.89
CA TYR A 238 19.86 -5.39 -3.66
C TYR A 238 19.59 -6.11 -2.35
N SER A 239 18.66 -5.59 -1.58
CA SER A 239 18.15 -6.26 -0.39
C SER A 239 16.64 -6.17 -0.32
N THR A 240 16.01 -7.13 0.31
CA THR A 240 14.57 -7.11 0.59
C THR A 240 14.31 -7.54 2.02
N LEU A 241 13.41 -6.80 2.68
CA LEU A 241 12.89 -7.13 4.00
C LEU A 241 11.46 -7.63 3.83
N VAL A 242 11.26 -8.93 4.00
CA VAL A 242 9.92 -9.54 3.97
C VAL A 242 9.30 -9.45 5.35
N LYS A 243 8.10 -8.89 5.41
CA LYS A 243 7.30 -8.74 6.63
C LYS A 243 6.08 -9.65 6.57
N GLN A 244 5.77 -10.32 7.66
CA GLN A 244 4.62 -11.19 7.81
C GLN A 244 3.81 -10.77 9.02
N ARG A 245 2.49 -10.81 8.88
CA ARG A 245 1.57 -10.71 10.01
C ARG A 245 0.42 -11.68 9.85
N LYS A 246 0.00 -12.26 10.96
CA LYS A 246 -1.23 -13.01 11.04
C LYS A 246 -2.39 -12.02 11.04
N ILE A 247 -3.44 -12.31 10.30
CA ILE A 247 -4.63 -11.47 10.18
C ILE A 247 -5.88 -12.24 10.57
N SER A 248 -6.90 -11.52 10.98
CA SER A 248 -8.19 -12.13 11.28
C SER A 248 -8.87 -12.63 10.00
N ARG A 249 -9.82 -13.57 10.13
CA ARG A 249 -10.63 -14.02 8.99
C ARG A 249 -11.50 -12.89 8.42
N GLY A 250 -11.83 -11.89 9.23
CA GLY A 250 -12.56 -10.70 8.80
C GLY A 250 -11.74 -9.82 7.87
N GLU A 251 -10.45 -9.62 8.19
CA GLU A 251 -9.51 -8.87 7.33
C GLU A 251 -9.15 -9.60 6.02
N TYR A 252 -9.22 -10.93 6.01
CA TYR A 252 -8.92 -11.75 4.82
C TYR A 252 -10.02 -11.71 3.77
N LYS A 253 -11.28 -11.45 4.12
CA LYS A 253 -12.43 -11.40 3.21
C LYS A 253 -12.49 -10.10 2.43
#